data_a29d63290acc1a9d189cc2a561600ee5
#
_entry.id   a29d63290acc1a9d189cc2a561600ee5
#
_cell.length_a   1.000
_cell.length_b   1.000
_cell.length_c   1.000
_cell.angle_alpha   90.00
_cell.angle_beta   90.00
_cell.angle_gamma   90.00
#
_symmetry.space_group_name_H-M   'P 1'
#
loop_
_entity.id
_entity.type
_entity.pdbx_description
1 polymer ?
#
loop_
_entity_poly.entity_id
_entity_poly.type
_entity_poly.pdbx_seq_one_letter_code
_entity_poly.pdbx_strand_id
1 'polypeptide(L)'
;AKGKDFSTAIGPKLVTLDELQQFEVACKEGHTGKAWNLAMKCSVNKIQVSAGNLADMDWTFAEIIERVSYGVTIMPGDIIGSGTVGTGCFLELNGTGKLNNSSYEEQWLKENDVVELEIDALGKLSNTMVKEENDFSLLAIKKNLK
;
A
#
# COMPACT_ATOMS: atom_id res chain seq x y z
N ALA A 1 1.95 -14.06 -3.79
CA ALA A 1 2.56 -13.05 -4.64
C ALA A 1 1.67 -12.69 -5.83
N LYS A 2 1.13 -13.66 -6.55
CA LYS A 2 0.32 -13.42 -7.75
C LYS A 2 -0.99 -12.65 -7.52
N GLY A 3 -1.49 -12.61 -6.32
CA GLY A 3 -2.69 -11.83 -5.99
C GLY A 3 -2.49 -10.31 -5.96
N LYS A 4 -1.26 -9.83 -6.13
CA LYS A 4 -0.92 -8.39 -6.02
C LYS A 4 -0.18 -7.81 -7.24
N ASP A 5 0.17 -8.63 -8.22
CA ASP A 5 0.95 -8.22 -9.37
C ASP A 5 0.12 -7.94 -10.64
N PHE A 6 -1.19 -7.90 -10.52
CA PHE A 6 -2.09 -7.77 -11.66
C PHE A 6 -2.37 -6.32 -12.08
N SER A 7 -2.35 -5.38 -11.16
CA SER A 7 -2.66 -3.98 -11.45
C SER A 7 -2.13 -3.06 -10.34
N THR A 8 -0.89 -2.60 -10.50
CA THR A 8 -0.28 -1.68 -9.55
C THR A 8 -0.45 -0.24 -10.05
N ALA A 9 -1.18 0.56 -9.29
CA ALA A 9 -1.34 1.98 -9.59
C ALA A 9 -0.15 2.77 -9.03
N ILE A 10 0.49 3.55 -9.88
CA ILE A 10 1.63 4.41 -9.53
C ILE A 10 1.22 5.85 -9.74
N GLY A 11 1.43 6.69 -8.73
CA GLY A 11 1.13 8.10 -8.82
C GLY A 11 2.03 8.84 -9.83
N PRO A 12 1.58 9.96 -10.39
CA PRO A 12 2.32 10.72 -11.40
C PRO A 12 3.45 11.57 -10.80
N LYS A 13 3.53 11.70 -9.48
CA LYS A 13 4.49 12.57 -8.80
C LYS A 13 5.64 11.73 -8.23
N LEU A 14 6.84 12.09 -8.60
CA LEU A 14 8.07 11.65 -7.97
C LEU A 14 8.60 12.77 -7.07
N VAL A 15 8.86 12.48 -5.81
CA VAL A 15 9.39 13.41 -4.82
C VAL A 15 10.76 12.90 -4.39
N THR A 16 11.77 13.74 -4.48
CA THR A 16 13.13 13.39 -4.09
C THR A 16 13.35 13.61 -2.58
N LEU A 17 14.35 12.96 -2.00
CA LEU A 17 14.56 12.98 -0.55
C LEU A 17 14.90 14.38 -0.01
N ASP A 18 15.50 15.23 -0.83
CA ASP A 18 15.79 16.62 -0.46
C ASP A 18 14.51 17.46 -0.28
N GLU A 19 13.45 17.18 -1.04
CA GLU A 19 12.14 17.82 -0.86
C GLU A 19 11.45 17.39 0.45
N LEU A 20 11.81 16.20 0.98
CA LEU A 20 11.26 15.64 2.21
C LEU A 20 12.06 16.00 3.46
N GLN A 21 13.15 16.73 3.34
CA GLN A 21 14.07 17.03 4.44
C GLN A 21 13.39 17.67 5.64
N GLN A 22 12.40 18.53 5.41
CA GLN A 22 11.65 19.20 6.49
C GLN A 22 10.76 18.26 7.31
N PHE A 23 10.49 17.07 6.80
CA PHE A 23 9.68 16.02 7.47
C PHE A 23 10.55 14.93 8.10
N GLU A 24 11.88 15.04 7.98
CA GLU A 24 12.80 14.03 8.51
C GLU A 24 12.70 13.97 10.03
N VAL A 25 12.61 12.77 10.57
CA VAL A 25 12.61 12.47 12.00
C VAL A 25 13.61 11.36 12.29
N ALA A 26 13.97 11.19 13.56
CA ALA A 26 14.80 10.08 13.97
C ALA A 26 14.09 8.73 13.68
N CYS A 27 14.83 7.75 13.18
CA CYS A 27 14.34 6.38 13.10
C CYS A 27 14.20 5.77 14.50
N LYS A 28 13.47 4.66 14.59
CA LYS A 28 13.31 3.93 15.85
C LYS A 28 14.63 3.44 16.40
N GLU A 29 14.71 3.25 17.70
CA GLU A 29 15.90 2.69 18.36
C GLU A 29 16.25 1.31 17.78
N GLY A 30 17.53 1.08 17.53
CA GLY A 30 18.03 -0.16 16.93
C GLY A 30 17.97 -0.21 15.41
N HIS A 31 17.42 0.81 14.75
CA HIS A 31 17.34 0.93 13.31
C HIS A 31 18.35 1.95 12.75
N THR A 32 18.71 1.80 11.49
CA THR A 32 19.63 2.68 10.76
C THR A 32 18.93 3.38 9.59
N GLY A 33 19.45 4.58 9.21
CA GLY A 33 18.88 5.35 8.11
C GLY A 33 17.99 6.50 8.57
N LYS A 34 17.00 6.84 7.76
CA LYS A 34 16.12 7.99 7.96
C LYS A 34 14.67 7.57 8.02
N ALA A 35 13.87 8.30 8.75
CA ALA A 35 12.42 8.20 8.77
C ALA A 35 11.80 9.58 8.48
N TRP A 36 10.55 9.59 8.05
CA TRP A 36 9.83 10.84 7.71
C TRP A 36 8.44 10.84 8.33
N ASN A 37 8.10 11.93 8.98
CA ASN A 37 6.78 12.17 9.54
C ASN A 37 5.84 12.65 8.43
N LEU A 38 5.22 11.72 7.72
CA LEU A 38 4.26 12.00 6.66
C LEU A 38 2.94 11.31 6.99
N ALA A 39 1.87 12.10 7.18
CA ALA A 39 0.55 11.55 7.39
C ALA A 39 0.05 10.87 6.10
N MET A 40 -0.56 9.70 6.27
CA MET A 40 -1.10 8.87 5.20
C MET A 40 -2.58 8.65 5.44
N LYS A 41 -3.39 8.76 4.37
CA LYS A 41 -4.84 8.56 4.44
C LYS A 41 -5.30 7.74 3.26
N CYS A 42 -6.30 6.90 3.51
CA CYS A 42 -7.05 6.21 2.46
C CYS A 42 -8.53 6.50 2.64
N SER A 43 -9.21 6.85 1.56
CA SER A 43 -10.66 6.98 1.52
C SER A 43 -11.26 6.15 0.39
N VAL A 44 -12.49 5.68 0.61
CA VAL A 44 -13.32 5.04 -0.39
C VAL A 44 -14.60 5.87 -0.50
N ASN A 45 -14.91 6.32 -1.70
CA ASN A 45 -16.08 7.19 -1.96
C ASN A 45 -16.12 8.41 -1.03
N LYS A 46 -14.96 9.03 -0.78
CA LYS A 46 -14.75 10.19 0.12
C LYS A 46 -14.90 9.89 1.62
N ILE A 47 -15.15 8.64 2.00
CA ILE A 47 -15.19 8.22 3.41
C ILE A 47 -13.80 7.69 3.79
N GLN A 48 -13.16 8.28 4.78
CA GLN A 48 -11.87 7.83 5.26
C GLN A 48 -12.01 6.44 5.90
N VAL A 49 -11.25 5.47 5.40
CA VAL A 49 -11.24 4.08 5.86
C VAL A 49 -9.95 3.70 6.59
N SER A 50 -8.87 4.44 6.33
CA SER A 50 -7.57 4.19 6.96
C SER A 50 -6.79 5.49 7.14
N ALA A 51 -5.97 5.54 8.16
CA ALA A 51 -4.97 6.58 8.39
C ALA A 51 -3.76 5.97 9.09
N GLY A 52 -2.60 6.56 8.85
CA GLY A 52 -1.34 6.18 9.46
C GLY A 52 -0.27 7.21 9.22
N ASN A 53 0.95 6.89 9.60
CA ASN A 53 2.09 7.77 9.40
C ASN A 53 3.29 6.96 8.87
N LEU A 54 4.04 7.52 7.94
CA LEU A 54 5.22 6.86 7.39
C LEU A 54 6.29 6.58 8.47
N ALA A 55 6.38 7.45 9.48
CA ALA A 55 7.31 7.26 10.60
C ALA A 55 6.99 6.03 11.47
N ASP A 56 5.78 5.45 11.34
CA ASP A 56 5.40 4.24 12.06
C ASP A 56 6.02 2.96 11.45
N MET A 57 6.62 3.05 10.26
CA MET A 57 7.36 1.93 9.66
C MET A 57 8.37 1.36 10.66
N ASP A 58 8.46 0.03 10.69
CA ASP A 58 9.44 -0.64 11.53
C ASP A 58 10.82 -0.60 10.87
N TRP A 59 10.94 -1.09 9.66
CA TRP A 59 12.18 -1.05 8.87
C TRP A 59 12.32 0.26 8.11
N THR A 60 13.49 0.86 8.16
CA THR A 60 13.80 2.05 7.34
C THR A 60 13.98 1.67 5.86
N PHE A 61 13.85 2.65 4.96
CA PHE A 61 14.14 2.40 3.54
C PHE A 61 15.61 2.00 3.29
N ALA A 62 16.55 2.46 4.10
CA ALA A 62 17.95 2.05 4.00
C ALA A 62 18.09 0.54 4.28
N GLU A 63 17.44 0.04 5.32
CA GLU A 63 17.45 -1.38 5.68
C GLU A 63 16.70 -2.24 4.65
N ILE A 64 15.60 -1.73 4.10
CA ILE A 64 14.87 -2.39 3.01
C ILE A 64 15.76 -2.51 1.77
N ILE A 65 16.49 -1.46 1.40
CA ILE A 65 17.42 -1.46 0.26
C ILE A 65 18.55 -2.46 0.50
N GLU A 66 19.13 -2.48 1.69
CA GLU A 66 20.14 -3.47 2.08
C GLU A 66 19.60 -4.89 1.89
N ARG A 67 18.40 -5.16 2.42
CA ARG A 67 17.78 -6.48 2.31
C ARG A 67 17.48 -6.88 0.87
N VAL A 68 16.94 -5.97 0.06
CA VAL A 68 16.59 -6.23 -1.35
C VAL A 68 17.85 -6.47 -2.18
N SER A 69 18.94 -5.77 -1.90
CA SER A 69 20.21 -5.92 -2.64
C SER A 69 21.00 -7.17 -2.25
N TYR A 70 20.57 -7.91 -1.24
CA TYR A 70 21.27 -9.12 -0.81
C TYR A 70 21.18 -10.22 -1.89
N GLY A 71 22.33 -10.49 -2.52
CA GLY A 71 22.47 -11.52 -3.56
C GLY A 71 21.98 -11.11 -4.96
N VAL A 72 21.55 -9.85 -5.14
CA VAL A 72 21.11 -9.29 -6.42
C VAL A 72 21.64 -7.88 -6.61
N THR A 73 21.69 -7.40 -7.85
CA THR A 73 22.01 -6.00 -8.16
C THR A 73 20.72 -5.23 -8.36
N ILE A 74 20.52 -4.17 -7.58
CA ILE A 74 19.44 -3.21 -7.78
C ILE A 74 19.87 -2.21 -8.84
N MET A 75 19.01 -1.90 -9.77
CA MET A 75 19.28 -0.98 -10.88
C MET A 75 18.52 0.33 -10.72
N PRO A 76 19.06 1.46 -11.25
CA PRO A 76 18.28 2.68 -11.35
C PRO A 76 16.98 2.43 -12.14
N GLY A 77 15.85 2.82 -11.54
CA GLY A 77 14.51 2.57 -12.10
C GLY A 77 13.76 1.42 -11.43
N ASP A 78 14.42 0.61 -10.60
CA ASP A 78 13.73 -0.39 -9.78
C ASP A 78 12.77 0.30 -8.79
N ILE A 79 11.58 -0.28 -8.63
CA ILE A 79 10.56 0.21 -7.72
C ILE A 79 10.45 -0.74 -6.53
N ILE A 80 10.58 -0.20 -5.33
CA ILE A 80 10.48 -0.95 -4.09
C ILE A 80 9.21 -0.52 -3.36
N GLY A 81 8.27 -1.44 -3.17
CA GLY A 81 7.10 -1.23 -2.34
C GLY A 81 7.38 -1.57 -0.88
N SER A 82 7.18 -0.60 0.01
CA SER A 82 7.42 -0.75 1.46
C SER A 82 6.37 -1.60 2.20
N GLY A 83 5.32 -2.01 1.50
CA GLY A 83 4.16 -2.67 2.13
C GLY A 83 3.07 -1.67 2.54
N THR A 84 2.00 -2.19 3.12
CA THR A 84 0.84 -1.39 3.55
C THR A 84 1.03 -0.83 4.95
N VAL A 85 0.46 0.34 5.20
CA VAL A 85 0.25 0.85 6.57
C VAL A 85 -0.76 -0.03 7.30
N GLY A 86 -0.65 -0.13 8.64
CA GLY A 86 -1.67 -0.78 9.47
C GLY A 86 -3.06 -0.21 9.19
N THR A 87 -4.09 -1.04 9.17
CA THR A 87 -5.45 -0.73 8.70
C THR A 87 -5.57 -0.44 7.19
N GLY A 88 -4.52 -0.65 6.42
CA GLY A 88 -4.43 -0.31 5.00
C GLY A 88 -5.14 -1.27 4.04
N CYS A 89 -5.86 -2.29 4.54
CA CYS A 89 -6.67 -3.16 3.69
C CYS A 89 -7.97 -3.61 4.37
N PHE A 90 -9.00 -3.85 3.57
CA PHE A 90 -10.29 -4.32 4.09
C PHE A 90 -10.22 -5.70 4.73
N LEU A 91 -9.31 -6.57 4.32
CA LEU A 91 -9.14 -7.87 4.97
C LEU A 91 -8.77 -7.71 6.45
N GLU A 92 -7.86 -6.79 6.75
CA GLU A 92 -7.45 -6.46 8.13
C GLU A 92 -8.60 -5.78 8.89
N LEU A 93 -9.24 -4.78 8.28
CA LEU A 93 -10.35 -4.06 8.90
C LEU A 93 -11.52 -4.98 9.21
N ASN A 94 -11.87 -5.86 8.28
CA ASN A 94 -12.95 -6.83 8.45
C ASN A 94 -12.60 -7.87 9.53
N GLY A 95 -11.37 -8.39 9.53
CA GLY A 95 -10.91 -9.32 10.56
C GLY A 95 -10.97 -8.71 11.95
N THR A 96 -10.43 -7.52 12.13
CA THR A 96 -10.46 -6.78 13.41
C THR A 96 -11.88 -6.41 13.79
N GLY A 97 -12.70 -5.96 12.84
CA GLY A 97 -14.10 -5.62 13.06
C GLY A 97 -14.90 -6.80 13.61
N LYS A 98 -14.75 -7.99 13.02
CA LYS A 98 -15.42 -9.21 13.48
C LYS A 98 -14.94 -9.70 14.84
N LEU A 99 -13.64 -9.56 15.14
CA LEU A 99 -13.10 -9.92 16.45
C LEU A 99 -13.69 -9.03 17.56
N ASN A 100 -13.89 -7.76 17.27
CA ASN A 100 -14.40 -6.79 18.24
C ASN A 100 -15.93 -6.75 18.35
N ASN A 101 -16.64 -7.12 17.26
CA ASN A 101 -18.09 -7.08 17.20
C ASN A 101 -18.62 -8.21 16.30
N SER A 102 -19.30 -9.19 16.87
CA SER A 102 -19.88 -10.32 16.12
C SER A 102 -20.92 -9.93 15.08
N SER A 103 -21.53 -8.73 15.22
CA SER A 103 -22.50 -8.17 14.27
C SER A 103 -21.84 -7.25 13.22
N TYR A 104 -20.51 -7.21 13.16
CA TYR A 104 -19.80 -6.39 12.17
C TYR A 104 -20.07 -6.86 10.75
N GLU A 105 -20.50 -5.94 9.90
CA GLU A 105 -20.70 -6.17 8.47
C GLU A 105 -19.40 -5.92 7.70
N GLU A 106 -18.97 -6.91 6.94
CA GLU A 106 -17.77 -6.79 6.12
C GLU A 106 -17.94 -5.75 5.02
N GLN A 107 -16.88 -4.99 4.82
CA GLN A 107 -16.76 -4.00 3.75
C GLN A 107 -15.76 -4.50 2.71
N TRP A 108 -16.14 -4.45 1.46
CA TRP A 108 -15.30 -4.81 0.32
C TRP A 108 -15.47 -3.80 -0.79
N LEU A 109 -14.40 -3.59 -1.58
CA LEU A 109 -14.47 -2.74 -2.76
C LEU A 109 -15.44 -3.32 -3.79
N LYS A 110 -16.21 -2.46 -4.40
CA LYS A 110 -17.19 -2.78 -5.44
C LYS A 110 -16.85 -2.04 -6.73
N GLU A 111 -17.44 -2.47 -7.82
CA GLU A 111 -17.37 -1.76 -9.09
C GLU A 111 -17.86 -0.31 -8.92
N ASN A 112 -17.16 0.63 -9.52
CA ASN A 112 -17.33 2.07 -9.44
C ASN A 112 -16.94 2.72 -8.10
N ASP A 113 -16.43 1.98 -7.11
CA ASP A 113 -15.83 2.61 -5.94
C ASP A 113 -14.61 3.42 -6.33
N VAL A 114 -14.49 4.62 -5.77
CA VAL A 114 -13.34 5.49 -5.94
C VAL A 114 -12.45 5.38 -4.71
N VAL A 115 -11.25 4.86 -4.90
CA VAL A 115 -10.22 4.76 -3.86
C VAL A 115 -9.24 5.91 -4.00
N GLU A 116 -9.08 6.69 -2.95
CA GLU A 116 -8.11 7.78 -2.90
C GLU A 116 -7.07 7.51 -1.83
N LEU A 117 -5.81 7.60 -2.21
CA LEU A 117 -4.65 7.52 -1.32
C LEU A 117 -3.98 8.90 -1.29
N GLU A 118 -3.73 9.42 -0.10
CA GLU A 118 -3.10 10.72 0.10
C GLU A 118 -1.96 10.58 1.11
N ILE A 119 -0.82 11.16 0.77
CA ILE A 119 0.36 11.22 1.64
C ILE A 119 0.89 12.64 1.61
N ASP A 120 1.17 13.20 2.77
CA ASP A 120 1.77 14.53 2.91
C ASP A 120 3.00 14.65 2.00
N ALA A 121 3.17 15.81 1.38
CA ALA A 121 4.20 16.12 0.39
C ALA A 121 4.17 15.29 -0.90
N LEU A 122 3.69 14.04 -0.90
CA LEU A 122 3.62 13.20 -2.10
C LEU A 122 2.36 13.47 -2.93
N GLY A 123 1.27 13.92 -2.30
CA GLY A 123 0.02 14.24 -2.96
C GLY A 123 -1.00 13.10 -2.91
N LYS A 124 -1.90 13.10 -3.88
CA LYS A 124 -3.05 12.19 -3.94
C LYS A 124 -3.03 11.34 -5.21
N LEU A 125 -3.33 10.06 -5.04
CA LEU A 125 -3.62 9.12 -6.11
C LEU A 125 -5.08 8.67 -5.99
N SER A 126 -5.83 8.76 -7.08
CA SER A 126 -7.24 8.37 -7.13
C SER A 126 -7.47 7.37 -8.25
N ASN A 127 -8.13 6.27 -7.93
CA ASN A 127 -8.46 5.20 -8.88
C ASN A 127 -9.90 4.75 -8.71
N THR A 128 -10.56 4.45 -9.82
CA THR A 128 -11.90 3.85 -9.81
C THR A 128 -11.79 2.35 -10.01
N MET A 129 -12.50 1.58 -9.20
CA MET A 129 -12.61 0.14 -9.38
C MET A 129 -13.47 -0.18 -10.59
N VAL A 130 -12.94 -0.93 -11.52
CA VAL A 130 -13.65 -1.37 -12.72
C VAL A 130 -13.69 -2.89 -12.76
N LYS A 131 -14.75 -3.45 -13.33
CA LYS A 131 -14.79 -4.87 -13.62
C LYS A 131 -13.95 -5.16 -14.85
N GLU A 132 -13.14 -6.21 -14.81
CA GLU A 132 -12.42 -6.68 -15.98
C GLU A 132 -13.40 -7.16 -17.07
N GLU A 133 -13.26 -6.65 -18.27
CA GLU A 133 -14.15 -7.00 -19.40
C GLU A 133 -13.89 -8.42 -19.90
N ASN A 134 -12.63 -8.85 -19.83
CA ASN A 134 -12.20 -10.19 -20.25
C ASN A 134 -11.88 -11.03 -18.99
N ASP A 135 -12.89 -11.61 -18.39
CA ASP A 135 -12.74 -12.49 -17.20
C ASP A 135 -11.99 -13.78 -17.57
N PHE A 136 -10.68 -13.64 -17.81
CA PHE A 136 -9.80 -14.73 -18.15
C PHE A 136 -9.13 -15.29 -16.89
N SER A 137 -9.61 -16.42 -16.43
CA SER A 137 -9.00 -17.13 -15.31
C SER A 137 -8.34 -18.41 -15.75
N LEU A 138 -7.01 -18.48 -15.65
CA LEU A 138 -6.26 -19.74 -15.84
C LEU A 138 -6.72 -20.84 -14.89
N LEU A 139 -7.18 -20.50 -13.70
CA LEU A 139 -7.71 -21.47 -12.74
C LEU A 139 -9.07 -22.01 -13.15
N ALA A 140 -9.91 -21.22 -13.80
CA ALA A 140 -11.17 -21.67 -14.35
C ALA A 140 -10.96 -22.69 -15.49
N ILE A 141 -9.95 -22.46 -16.35
CA ILE A 141 -9.57 -23.40 -17.41
C ILE A 141 -9.13 -24.74 -16.79
N LYS A 142 -8.28 -24.73 -15.76
CA LYS A 142 -7.83 -25.98 -15.08
C LYS A 142 -8.96 -26.77 -14.45
N LYS A 143 -9.99 -26.11 -13.93
CA LYS A 143 -11.14 -26.79 -13.32
C LYS A 143 -12.04 -27.50 -14.34
N ASN A 144 -12.00 -27.10 -15.59
CA ASN A 144 -12.80 -27.67 -16.67
C ASN A 144 -12.06 -28.74 -17.47
N LEU A 145 -10.79 -29.00 -17.18
CA LEU A 145 -10.03 -30.14 -17.70
C LEU A 145 -10.36 -31.35 -16.83
N LYS A 146 -11.40 -32.09 -17.22
CA LYS A 146 -11.68 -33.44 -16.74
C LYS A 146 -10.91 -34.48 -17.57
#